data_0d36bbcd48607c9447e122b76900a142
#
_entry.id   0d36bbcd48607c9447e122b76900a142
#
_cell.length_a   1.000
_cell.length_b   1.000
_cell.length_c   1.000
_cell.angle_alpha   90.00
_cell.angle_beta   90.00
_cell.angle_gamma   90.00
#
_symmetry.space_group_name_H-M   'P 1'
#
loop_
_entity.id
_entity.type
_entity.pdbx_description
1 polymer ?
#
loop_
_entity_poly.entity_id
_entity_poly.type
_entity_poly.pdbx_seq_one_letter_code
_entity_poly.pdbx_strand_id
1 'polypeptide(L)'
;MDKNTQIWRQYYDKALSRPHSKRTEFAARVNESNLKVAIDCGCGTGSDIQFLEQQGFKVHGFDINPDSVAICKDRFSSKFLVEISESSFESFNYPKSGVVIANASLFFADPDKFESTWRNIKSSIEIGGVFAGDFMGFKDSWAKNYRSPTTPLSESDVKALFCDFEIVRFFERDEKAKTSLGRVKHWHTYSVVAVKRK
;
A
#
# COMPACT_ATOMS: atom_id res chain seq x y z
N MET A 1 -13.09 21.70 12.78
CA MET A 1 -12.58 20.57 11.97
C MET A 1 -11.15 20.91 11.57
N ASP A 2 -10.20 20.05 11.91
CA ASP A 2 -8.78 20.29 11.65
C ASP A 2 -8.52 20.33 10.13
N LYS A 3 -7.59 21.23 9.69
CA LYS A 3 -7.18 21.34 8.27
C LYS A 3 -6.74 19.99 7.69
N ASN A 4 -6.22 19.12 8.51
CA ASN A 4 -5.76 17.80 8.15
C ASN A 4 -6.93 16.89 7.73
N THR A 5 -8.00 16.89 8.50
CA THR A 5 -9.24 16.14 8.22
C THR A 5 -9.89 16.61 6.91
N GLN A 6 -9.90 17.92 6.65
CA GLN A 6 -10.44 18.46 5.38
C GLN A 6 -9.62 18.05 4.16
N ILE A 7 -8.29 17.99 4.28
CA ILE A 7 -7.41 17.56 3.19
C ILE A 7 -7.65 16.09 2.85
N TRP A 8 -7.81 15.22 3.86
CA TRP A 8 -8.08 13.82 3.63
C TRP A 8 -9.47 13.58 3.03
N ARG A 9 -10.52 14.28 3.48
CA ARG A 9 -11.86 14.19 2.87
C ARG A 9 -11.83 14.56 1.39
N GLN A 10 -11.22 15.69 1.02
CA GLN A 10 -11.06 16.09 -0.39
C GLN A 10 -10.28 15.04 -1.22
N TYR A 11 -9.32 14.37 -0.60
CA TYR A 11 -8.60 13.28 -1.24
C TYR A 11 -9.51 12.07 -1.48
N TYR A 12 -10.30 11.66 -0.48
CA TYR A 12 -11.21 10.51 -0.58
C TYR A 12 -12.32 10.74 -1.59
N ASP A 13 -12.92 11.92 -1.63
CA ASP A 13 -13.93 12.27 -2.65
C ASP A 13 -13.41 12.06 -4.07
N LYS A 14 -12.16 12.46 -4.33
CA LYS A 14 -11.50 12.21 -5.61
C LYS A 14 -11.07 10.75 -5.80
N ALA A 15 -10.72 10.06 -4.74
CA ALA A 15 -10.24 8.69 -4.78
C ALA A 15 -11.37 7.68 -5.04
N LEU A 16 -12.60 7.98 -4.60
CA LEU A 16 -13.77 7.11 -4.84
C LEU A 16 -14.05 6.85 -6.32
N SER A 17 -13.76 7.82 -7.19
CA SER A 17 -13.94 7.69 -8.64
C SER A 17 -12.74 7.07 -9.37
N ARG A 18 -11.64 6.76 -8.67
CA ARG A 18 -10.45 6.22 -9.30
C ARG A 18 -10.58 4.72 -9.52
N PRO A 19 -10.10 4.22 -10.66
CA PRO A 19 -9.91 2.80 -10.85
C PRO A 19 -8.82 2.27 -9.91
N HIS A 20 -8.78 0.96 -9.71
CA HIS A 20 -7.67 0.27 -9.05
C HIS A 20 -6.33 0.53 -9.76
N SER A 21 -5.24 0.31 -9.06
CA SER A 21 -3.90 0.45 -9.61
C SER A 21 -3.61 -0.67 -10.64
N LYS A 22 -3.04 -0.30 -11.79
CA LYS A 22 -2.51 -1.27 -12.76
C LYS A 22 -1.43 -2.19 -12.16
N ARG A 23 -0.76 -1.74 -11.11
CA ARG A 23 0.20 -2.53 -10.34
C ARG A 23 -0.51 -3.63 -9.56
N THR A 24 -1.65 -3.34 -8.95
CA THR A 24 -2.49 -4.32 -8.26
C THR A 24 -3.00 -5.40 -9.21
N GLU A 25 -3.45 -4.99 -10.40
CA GLU A 25 -3.83 -5.92 -11.47
C GLU A 25 -2.64 -6.83 -11.88
N PHE A 26 -1.47 -6.24 -12.05
CA PHE A 26 -0.27 -7.01 -12.38
C PHE A 26 0.14 -7.95 -11.25
N ALA A 27 0.11 -7.51 -9.98
CA ALA A 27 0.42 -8.34 -8.82
C ALA A 27 -0.52 -9.54 -8.71
N ALA A 28 -1.82 -9.34 -8.87
CA ALA A 28 -2.79 -10.43 -8.86
C ALA A 28 -2.53 -11.47 -9.97
N ARG A 29 -2.08 -11.01 -11.14
CA ARG A 29 -1.79 -11.87 -12.30
C ARG A 29 -0.51 -12.69 -12.13
N VAL A 30 0.53 -12.13 -11.50
CA VAL A 30 1.82 -12.83 -11.30
C VAL A 30 1.90 -13.58 -9.97
N ASN A 31 0.82 -13.61 -9.20
CA ASN A 31 0.73 -14.44 -8.01
C ASN A 31 0.74 -15.92 -8.40
N GLU A 32 1.78 -16.64 -8.01
CA GLU A 32 1.98 -18.05 -8.24
C GLU A 32 1.55 -18.89 -7.02
N SER A 33 1.25 -18.25 -5.88
CA SER A 33 0.76 -18.97 -4.70
C SER A 33 -0.68 -19.44 -4.91
N ASN A 34 -1.04 -20.55 -4.29
CA ASN A 34 -2.42 -21.05 -4.33
C ASN A 34 -3.36 -20.29 -3.36
N LEU A 35 -2.83 -19.31 -2.61
CA LEU A 35 -3.58 -18.63 -1.57
C LEU A 35 -4.31 -17.40 -2.12
N LYS A 36 -5.64 -17.48 -2.14
CA LYS A 36 -6.53 -16.38 -2.56
C LYS A 36 -6.89 -15.45 -1.40
N VAL A 37 -5.88 -15.01 -0.67
CA VAL A 37 -5.98 -13.98 0.38
C VAL A 37 -5.10 -12.80 -0.03
N ALA A 38 -5.64 -11.60 0.08
CA ALA A 38 -4.91 -10.36 -0.20
C ALA A 38 -4.97 -9.39 0.98
N ILE A 39 -3.93 -8.58 1.14
CA ILE A 39 -3.89 -7.48 2.12
C ILE A 39 -3.70 -6.17 1.36
N ASP A 40 -4.54 -5.18 1.63
CA ASP A 40 -4.39 -3.81 1.12
C ASP A 40 -4.03 -2.87 2.28
N CYS A 41 -2.75 -2.48 2.30
CA CYS A 41 -2.13 -1.72 3.39
C CYS A 41 -2.26 -0.22 3.16
N GLY A 42 -3.01 0.49 4.01
CA GLY A 42 -3.37 1.90 3.78
C GLY A 42 -4.37 2.01 2.63
N CYS A 43 -5.46 1.26 2.74
CA CYS A 43 -6.39 0.97 1.65
C CYS A 43 -7.17 2.19 1.12
N GLY A 44 -7.16 3.32 1.81
CA GLY A 44 -7.87 4.54 1.42
C GLY A 44 -9.35 4.27 1.18
N THR A 45 -9.84 4.51 -0.03
CA THR A 45 -11.26 4.28 -0.39
C THR A 45 -11.54 2.89 -0.95
N GLY A 46 -10.56 1.99 -0.96
CA GLY A 46 -10.74 0.57 -1.30
C GLY A 46 -10.86 0.28 -2.81
N SER A 47 -10.25 1.07 -3.69
CA SER A 47 -10.29 0.77 -5.13
C SER A 47 -9.54 -0.52 -5.47
N ASP A 48 -8.41 -0.77 -4.82
CA ASP A 48 -7.65 -2.03 -4.98
C ASP A 48 -8.38 -3.20 -4.32
N ILE A 49 -9.04 -2.98 -3.17
CA ILE A 49 -9.89 -3.99 -2.50
C ILE A 49 -10.98 -4.47 -3.44
N GLN A 50 -11.71 -3.54 -4.07
CA GLN A 50 -12.80 -3.89 -5.00
C GLN A 50 -12.31 -4.78 -6.14
N PHE A 51 -11.19 -4.43 -6.75
CA PHE A 51 -10.60 -5.23 -7.82
C PHE A 51 -10.21 -6.63 -7.32
N LEU A 52 -9.50 -6.72 -6.21
CA LEU A 52 -9.03 -8.00 -5.66
C LEU A 52 -10.21 -8.91 -5.27
N GLU A 53 -11.26 -8.36 -4.66
CA GLU A 53 -12.49 -9.11 -4.34
C GLU A 53 -13.14 -9.67 -5.61
N GLN A 54 -13.24 -8.86 -6.68
CA GLN A 54 -13.75 -9.30 -7.98
C GLN A 54 -12.90 -10.40 -8.63
N GLN A 55 -11.59 -10.48 -8.28
CA GLN A 55 -10.71 -11.58 -8.69
C GLN A 55 -10.80 -12.81 -7.78
N GLY A 56 -11.74 -12.83 -6.84
CA GLY A 56 -11.98 -13.95 -5.93
C GLY A 56 -11.03 -14.03 -4.74
N PHE A 57 -10.34 -12.96 -4.39
CA PHE A 57 -9.54 -12.90 -3.17
C PHE A 57 -10.42 -12.59 -1.96
N LYS A 58 -10.13 -13.24 -0.82
CA LYS A 58 -10.50 -12.71 0.48
C LYS A 58 -9.55 -11.55 0.77
N VAL A 59 -10.07 -10.35 1.02
CA VAL A 59 -9.28 -9.13 1.15
C VAL A 59 -9.35 -8.58 2.55
N HIS A 60 -8.20 -8.38 3.17
CA HIS A 60 -8.04 -7.67 4.43
C HIS A 60 -7.51 -6.26 4.12
N GLY A 61 -8.38 -5.25 4.21
CA GLY A 61 -7.98 -3.86 4.08
C GLY A 61 -7.78 -3.19 5.43
N PHE A 62 -6.76 -2.37 5.57
CA PHE A 62 -6.63 -1.52 6.75
C PHE A 62 -6.16 -0.11 6.40
N ASP A 63 -6.56 0.84 7.23
CA ASP A 63 -6.09 2.21 7.18
C ASP A 63 -6.07 2.78 8.61
N ILE A 64 -5.17 3.73 8.87
CA ILE A 64 -5.12 4.42 10.17
C ILE A 64 -6.18 5.52 10.27
N ASN A 65 -6.71 5.97 9.14
CA ASN A 65 -7.68 7.06 9.10
C ASN A 65 -9.11 6.53 9.26
N PRO A 66 -9.85 6.90 10.32
CA PRO A 66 -11.20 6.43 10.57
C PRO A 66 -12.20 6.80 9.45
N ASP A 67 -12.03 7.94 8.77
CA ASP A 67 -12.90 8.31 7.63
C ASP A 67 -12.72 7.31 6.45
N SER A 68 -11.49 6.89 6.16
CA SER A 68 -11.17 5.86 5.17
C SER A 68 -11.83 4.52 5.53
N VAL A 69 -11.68 4.11 6.78
CA VAL A 69 -12.26 2.87 7.31
C VAL A 69 -13.78 2.89 7.22
N ALA A 70 -14.42 4.00 7.59
CA ALA A 70 -15.88 4.16 7.50
C ALA A 70 -16.37 4.05 6.04
N ILE A 71 -15.69 4.73 5.11
CA ILE A 71 -16.00 4.64 3.67
C ILE A 71 -15.90 3.20 3.17
N CYS A 72 -14.82 2.49 3.53
CA CYS A 72 -14.64 1.10 3.10
C CYS A 72 -15.67 0.17 3.73
N LYS A 73 -15.98 0.31 5.01
CA LYS A 73 -17.01 -0.49 5.68
C LYS A 73 -18.39 -0.31 5.05
N ASP A 74 -18.77 0.91 4.71
CA ASP A 74 -20.01 1.19 3.99
C ASP A 74 -20.00 0.57 2.58
N ARG A 75 -18.94 0.85 1.82
CA ARG A 75 -18.76 0.38 0.43
C ARG A 75 -18.81 -1.15 0.30
N PHE A 76 -18.26 -1.87 1.27
CA PHE A 76 -18.14 -3.32 1.24
C PHE A 76 -19.06 -4.02 2.25
N SER A 77 -20.09 -3.34 2.78
CA SER A 77 -21.01 -3.87 3.81
C SER A 77 -21.69 -5.18 3.43
N SER A 78 -21.95 -5.42 2.15
CA SER A 78 -22.55 -6.65 1.62
C SER A 78 -21.52 -7.68 1.11
N LYS A 79 -20.21 -7.42 1.25
CA LYS A 79 -19.15 -8.25 0.69
C LYS A 79 -18.50 -9.13 1.77
N PHE A 80 -18.89 -10.40 1.84
CA PHE A 80 -18.40 -11.35 2.85
C PHE A 80 -16.90 -11.72 2.69
N LEU A 81 -16.30 -11.46 1.52
CA LEU A 81 -14.88 -11.66 1.28
C LEU A 81 -14.00 -10.46 1.69
N VAL A 82 -14.58 -9.38 2.20
CA VAL A 82 -13.85 -8.17 2.56
C VAL A 82 -13.93 -7.91 4.06
N GLU A 83 -12.78 -7.78 4.68
CA GLU A 83 -12.62 -7.39 6.09
C GLU A 83 -11.87 -6.07 6.17
N ILE A 84 -12.45 -5.06 6.85
CA ILE A 84 -11.87 -3.73 7.00
C ILE A 84 -11.59 -3.43 8.47
N SER A 85 -10.36 -3.03 8.76
CA SER A 85 -9.93 -2.66 10.12
C SER A 85 -9.31 -1.27 10.18
N GLU A 86 -9.52 -0.58 11.29
CA GLU A 86 -8.75 0.60 11.67
C GLU A 86 -7.47 0.13 12.35
N SER A 87 -6.33 0.35 11.67
CA SER A 87 -5.03 -0.12 12.16
C SER A 87 -3.90 0.66 11.51
N SER A 88 -2.78 0.78 12.22
CA SER A 88 -1.51 1.22 11.63
C SER A 88 -0.77 0.02 11.02
N PHE A 89 0.29 0.31 10.25
CA PHE A 89 1.19 -0.72 9.72
C PHE A 89 1.81 -1.59 10.83
N GLU A 90 2.12 -0.98 11.96
CA GLU A 90 2.81 -1.61 13.09
C GLU A 90 1.90 -2.49 13.93
N SER A 91 0.60 -2.15 13.99
CA SER A 91 -0.39 -2.83 14.84
C SER A 91 -1.26 -3.84 14.09
N PHE A 92 -1.24 -3.82 12.75
CA PHE A 92 -2.04 -4.75 11.96
C PHE A 92 -1.55 -6.20 12.13
N ASN A 93 -2.48 -7.10 12.34
CA ASN A 93 -2.18 -8.54 12.38
C ASN A 93 -2.21 -9.10 10.96
N TYR A 94 -1.04 -9.25 10.34
CA TYR A 94 -0.88 -9.70 8.97
C TYR A 94 -1.22 -11.19 8.80
N PRO A 95 -2.38 -11.57 8.22
CA PRO A 95 -2.67 -12.98 7.93
C PRO A 95 -1.80 -13.49 6.80
N LYS A 96 -1.68 -14.82 6.69
CA LYS A 96 -1.05 -15.43 5.52
C LYS A 96 -1.76 -15.00 4.25
N SER A 97 -1.01 -14.59 3.24
CA SER A 97 -1.53 -13.95 2.04
C SER A 97 -0.77 -14.35 0.77
N GLY A 98 -1.50 -14.41 -0.35
CA GLY A 98 -0.91 -14.55 -1.68
C GLY A 98 -0.52 -13.20 -2.29
N VAL A 99 -1.17 -12.10 -1.88
CA VAL A 99 -0.89 -10.77 -2.42
C VAL A 99 -0.91 -9.74 -1.30
N VAL A 100 0.12 -8.89 -1.24
CA VAL A 100 0.15 -7.72 -0.37
C VAL A 100 0.35 -6.47 -1.21
N ILE A 101 -0.57 -5.52 -1.07
CA ILE A 101 -0.56 -4.22 -1.75
C ILE A 101 -0.25 -3.12 -0.73
N ALA A 102 0.67 -2.21 -1.10
CA ALA A 102 0.99 -1.01 -0.31
C ALA A 102 1.24 0.19 -1.25
N ASN A 103 0.22 0.51 -2.06
CA ASN A 103 0.30 1.57 -3.06
C ASN A 103 0.28 2.95 -2.40
N ALA A 104 1.38 3.71 -2.55
CA ALA A 104 1.55 5.07 -2.03
C ALA A 104 1.26 5.22 -0.52
N SER A 105 1.52 4.19 0.28
CA SER A 105 1.13 4.12 1.69
C SER A 105 2.27 3.70 2.64
N LEU A 106 3.10 2.73 2.28
CA LEU A 106 4.09 2.11 3.19
C LEU A 106 5.11 3.11 3.75
N PHE A 107 5.43 4.15 3.03
CA PHE A 107 6.36 5.18 3.49
C PHE A 107 5.79 6.10 4.60
N PHE A 108 4.53 5.89 5.00
CA PHE A 108 3.93 6.49 6.20
C PHE A 108 4.01 5.59 7.43
N ALA A 109 4.57 4.40 7.33
CA ALA A 109 4.90 3.57 8.48
C ALA A 109 5.91 4.30 9.38
N ASP A 110 5.86 4.00 10.68
CA ASP A 110 6.76 4.57 11.69
C ASP A 110 8.23 4.22 11.35
N PRO A 111 9.10 5.21 11.10
CA PRO A 111 10.51 4.96 10.77
C PRO A 111 11.24 4.08 11.80
N ASP A 112 10.94 4.26 13.09
CA ASP A 112 11.60 3.53 14.18
C ASP A 112 11.15 2.06 14.24
N LYS A 113 10.03 1.73 13.58
CA LYS A 113 9.45 0.38 13.54
C LYS A 113 9.43 -0.23 12.14
N PHE A 114 9.93 0.48 11.15
CA PHE A 114 9.85 0.07 9.74
C PHE A 114 10.43 -1.33 9.50
N GLU A 115 11.57 -1.65 10.12
CA GLU A 115 12.20 -2.95 9.95
C GLU A 115 11.31 -4.10 10.48
N SER A 116 10.69 -3.92 11.65
CA SER A 116 9.77 -4.91 12.21
C SER A 116 8.47 -5.03 11.40
N THR A 117 7.95 -3.89 10.93
CA THR A 117 6.79 -3.82 10.05
C THR A 117 7.04 -4.55 8.73
N TRP A 118 8.18 -4.30 8.10
CA TRP A 118 8.57 -4.99 6.86
C TRP A 118 8.73 -6.49 7.08
N ARG A 119 9.32 -6.90 8.20
CA ARG A 119 9.42 -8.32 8.58
C ARG A 119 8.05 -9.00 8.69
N ASN A 120 7.07 -8.34 9.30
CA ASN A 120 5.71 -8.85 9.41
C ASN A 120 5.03 -8.98 8.04
N ILE A 121 5.13 -7.94 7.18
CA ILE A 121 4.64 -7.97 5.80
C ILE A 121 5.28 -9.15 5.05
N LYS A 122 6.60 -9.22 5.05
CA LYS A 122 7.35 -10.28 4.34
C LYS A 122 6.96 -11.68 4.82
N SER A 123 6.80 -11.86 6.13
CA SER A 123 6.43 -13.15 6.73
C SER A 123 4.99 -13.56 6.42
N SER A 124 4.10 -12.62 6.17
CA SER A 124 2.71 -12.93 5.80
C SER A 124 2.57 -13.48 4.38
N ILE A 125 3.49 -13.12 3.49
CA ILE A 125 3.43 -13.52 2.08
C ILE A 125 3.87 -14.98 1.94
N GLU A 126 3.04 -15.81 1.30
CA GLU A 126 3.38 -17.20 0.97
C GLU A 126 4.43 -17.28 -0.13
N ILE A 127 5.14 -18.41 -0.23
CA ILE A 127 6.04 -18.67 -1.37
C ILE A 127 5.23 -18.65 -2.66
N GLY A 128 5.75 -17.95 -3.68
CA GLY A 128 5.02 -17.66 -4.92
C GLY A 128 4.06 -16.48 -4.79
N GLY A 129 3.81 -15.97 -3.57
CA GLY A 129 3.00 -14.77 -3.34
C GLY A 129 3.74 -13.50 -3.71
N VAL A 130 3.01 -12.39 -3.78
CA VAL A 130 3.47 -11.12 -4.36
C VAL A 130 3.36 -9.98 -3.38
N PHE A 131 4.40 -9.17 -3.30
CA PHE A 131 4.34 -7.80 -2.79
C PHE A 131 4.27 -6.81 -3.94
N ALA A 132 3.41 -5.79 -3.83
CA ALA A 132 3.37 -4.66 -4.74
C ALA A 132 3.14 -3.34 -3.99
N GLY A 133 4.07 -2.40 -4.11
CA GLY A 133 3.96 -1.15 -3.35
C GLY A 133 4.96 -0.09 -3.76
N ASP A 134 4.91 1.03 -3.03
CA ASP A 134 5.79 2.18 -3.23
C ASP A 134 6.63 2.45 -1.99
N PHE A 135 7.91 2.72 -2.21
CA PHE A 135 8.86 3.24 -1.23
C PHE A 135 9.20 4.67 -1.58
N MET A 136 9.42 5.52 -0.58
CA MET A 136 9.83 6.90 -0.78
C MET A 136 11.34 7.00 -0.86
N GLY A 137 11.85 7.76 -1.84
CA GLY A 137 13.26 8.10 -1.94
C GLY A 137 13.60 9.42 -1.24
N PHE A 138 14.87 9.63 -0.94
CA PHE A 138 15.37 10.79 -0.17
C PHE A 138 15.14 12.16 -0.83
N LYS A 139 14.94 12.22 -2.16
CA LYS A 139 14.67 13.47 -2.87
C LYS A 139 13.19 13.87 -2.86
N ASP A 140 12.30 13.02 -2.34
CA ASP A 140 10.88 13.33 -2.24
C ASP A 140 10.66 14.53 -1.31
N SER A 141 9.78 15.46 -1.71
CA SER A 141 9.49 16.64 -0.88
C SER A 141 8.95 16.27 0.50
N TRP A 142 8.31 15.12 0.62
CA TRP A 142 7.74 14.64 1.89
C TRP A 142 8.76 13.90 2.77
N ALA A 143 9.92 13.54 2.23
CA ALA A 143 10.98 12.92 3.03
C ALA A 143 11.50 13.82 4.15
N LYS A 144 11.39 15.16 3.99
CA LYS A 144 11.88 16.14 4.96
C LYS A 144 10.78 17.04 5.52
N ASN A 145 9.75 17.31 4.73
CA ASN A 145 8.78 18.38 4.99
C ASN A 145 7.34 17.88 5.04
N TYR A 146 7.12 16.63 5.42
CA TYR A 146 5.78 16.13 5.66
C TYR A 146 5.35 16.42 7.11
N ARG A 147 4.05 16.45 7.35
CA ARG A 147 3.43 16.73 8.67
C ARG A 147 3.63 15.66 9.73
N SER A 148 4.01 14.45 9.31
CA SER A 148 4.37 13.32 10.16
C SER A 148 5.66 12.70 9.65
N PRO A 149 6.42 11.98 10.47
CA PRO A 149 7.59 11.23 10.01
C PRO A 149 7.24 10.32 8.83
N THR A 150 8.17 10.17 7.91
CA THR A 150 8.09 9.23 6.78
C THR A 150 9.36 8.41 6.73
N THR A 151 9.33 7.28 6.03
CA THR A 151 10.47 6.38 5.91
C THR A 151 11.07 6.46 4.50
N PRO A 152 11.98 7.43 4.23
CA PRO A 152 12.70 7.47 2.97
C PRO A 152 13.84 6.44 2.95
N LEU A 153 14.03 5.79 1.80
CA LEU A 153 15.04 4.77 1.58
C LEU A 153 15.84 5.09 0.32
N SER A 154 17.08 4.58 0.24
CA SER A 154 17.82 4.57 -1.01
C SER A 154 17.36 3.42 -1.90
N GLU A 155 17.71 3.46 -3.20
CA GLU A 155 17.44 2.36 -4.11
C GLU A 155 18.08 1.04 -3.63
N SER A 156 19.30 1.10 -3.11
CA SER A 156 20.01 -0.06 -2.57
C SER A 156 19.30 -0.64 -1.34
N ASP A 157 18.79 0.22 -0.44
CA ASP A 157 18.04 -0.23 0.74
C ASP A 157 16.73 -0.90 0.32
N VAL A 158 15.99 -0.28 -0.64
CA VAL A 158 14.78 -0.90 -1.18
C VAL A 158 15.08 -2.28 -1.77
N LYS A 159 16.12 -2.40 -2.61
CA LYS A 159 16.49 -3.70 -3.20
C LYS A 159 16.88 -4.73 -2.14
N ALA A 160 17.57 -4.32 -1.08
CA ALA A 160 17.97 -5.20 0.02
C ALA A 160 16.78 -5.79 0.80
N LEU A 161 15.65 -5.07 0.88
CA LEU A 161 14.41 -5.59 1.49
C LEU A 161 13.89 -6.85 0.80
N PHE A 162 14.19 -7.04 -0.49
CA PHE A 162 13.68 -8.10 -1.34
C PHE A 162 14.65 -9.28 -1.52
N CYS A 163 15.57 -9.52 -0.59
CA CYS A 163 16.57 -10.61 -0.70
C CYS A 163 15.95 -12.02 -0.88
N ASP A 164 14.72 -12.24 -0.38
CA ASP A 164 13.98 -13.49 -0.51
C ASP A 164 12.97 -13.48 -1.68
N PHE A 165 13.00 -12.44 -2.51
CA PHE A 165 12.07 -12.23 -3.60
C PHE A 165 12.78 -12.12 -4.94
N GLU A 166 12.07 -12.44 -6.00
CA GLU A 166 12.39 -12.05 -7.36
C GLU A 166 11.66 -10.74 -7.69
N ILE A 167 12.41 -9.67 -7.91
CA ILE A 167 11.83 -8.38 -8.34
C ILE A 167 11.47 -8.50 -9.82
N VAL A 168 10.16 -8.56 -10.12
CA VAL A 168 9.64 -8.67 -11.50
C VAL A 168 9.35 -7.32 -12.13
N ARG A 169 9.19 -6.27 -11.31
CA ARG A 169 9.14 -4.86 -11.76
C ARG A 169 9.78 -3.96 -10.73
N PHE A 170 10.59 -3.05 -11.22
CA PHE A 170 11.18 -1.95 -10.43
C PHE A 170 11.14 -0.68 -11.28
N PHE A 171 10.56 0.38 -10.74
CA PHE A 171 10.47 1.65 -11.42
C PHE A 171 10.77 2.79 -10.46
N GLU A 172 11.74 3.62 -10.79
CA GLU A 172 12.02 4.87 -10.07
C GLU A 172 11.27 6.02 -10.73
N ARG A 173 10.59 6.80 -9.91
CA ARG A 173 10.01 8.08 -10.28
C ARG A 173 10.79 9.17 -9.58
N ASP A 174 11.41 10.08 -10.33
CA ASP A 174 12.18 11.22 -9.82
C ASP A 174 11.83 12.47 -10.64
N GLU A 175 10.73 13.14 -10.30
CA GLU A 175 10.19 14.25 -11.07
C GLU A 175 9.32 15.21 -10.25
N LYS A 176 9.16 16.45 -10.75
CA LYS A 176 8.16 17.38 -10.24
C LYS A 176 6.81 17.12 -10.91
N ALA A 177 5.80 16.80 -10.12
CA ALA A 177 4.44 16.58 -10.61
C ALA A 177 3.38 16.96 -9.57
N LYS A 178 2.13 17.06 -10.04
CA LYS A 178 0.99 17.37 -9.17
C LYS A 178 0.63 16.17 -8.30
N THR A 179 0.27 16.45 -7.05
CA THR A 179 -0.44 15.51 -6.18
C THR A 179 -1.89 15.36 -6.64
N SER A 180 -2.60 14.41 -6.09
CA SER A 180 -4.03 14.22 -6.31
C SER A 180 -4.88 15.46 -6.02
N LEU A 181 -4.43 16.33 -5.11
CA LEU A 181 -5.08 17.58 -4.77
C LEU A 181 -4.55 18.79 -5.57
N GLY A 182 -3.73 18.53 -6.62
CA GLY A 182 -3.24 19.57 -7.54
C GLY A 182 -2.00 20.32 -7.06
N ARG A 183 -1.49 20.07 -5.86
CA ARG A 183 -0.26 20.68 -5.37
C ARG A 183 0.95 20.07 -6.07
N VAL A 184 1.87 20.90 -6.55
CA VAL A 184 3.13 20.40 -7.14
C VAL A 184 4.10 20.04 -6.01
N LYS A 185 4.71 18.87 -6.12
CA LYS A 185 5.82 18.43 -5.28
C LYS A 185 6.87 17.72 -6.13
N HIS A 186 8.04 17.53 -5.60
CA HIS A 186 9.02 16.59 -6.14
C HIS A 186 8.65 15.19 -5.65
N TRP A 187 8.37 14.31 -6.58
CA TRP A 187 8.14 12.88 -6.33
C TRP A 187 9.44 12.14 -6.51
N HIS A 188 9.84 11.42 -5.49
CA HIS A 188 10.91 10.44 -5.59
C HIS A 188 10.42 9.15 -4.93
N THR A 189 10.04 8.19 -5.76
CA THR A 189 9.48 6.92 -5.27
C THR A 189 10.03 5.75 -6.08
N TYR A 190 10.20 4.62 -5.40
CA TYR A 190 10.51 3.33 -6.00
C TYR A 190 9.26 2.46 -5.96
N SER A 191 8.74 2.12 -7.12
CA SER A 191 7.60 1.22 -7.28
C SER A 191 8.09 -0.19 -7.53
N VAL A 192 7.69 -1.13 -6.69
CA VAL A 192 8.17 -2.51 -6.75
C VAL A 192 7.01 -3.48 -6.90
N VAL A 193 7.19 -4.50 -7.75
CA VAL A 193 6.42 -5.75 -7.71
C VAL A 193 7.42 -6.89 -7.62
N ALA A 194 7.27 -7.74 -6.62
CA ALA A 194 8.20 -8.83 -6.36
C ALA A 194 7.47 -10.10 -5.92
N VAL A 195 7.92 -11.24 -6.43
CA VAL A 195 7.41 -12.58 -6.12
C VAL A 195 8.30 -13.24 -5.08
N LYS A 196 7.73 -13.74 -3.99
CA LYS A 196 8.48 -14.41 -2.93
C LYS A 196 8.98 -15.77 -3.38
N ARG A 197 10.29 -16.02 -3.19
CA ARG A 197 10.96 -17.27 -3.62
C ARG A 197 11.45 -18.12 -2.45
N LYS A 198 11.64 -17.50 -1.26
CA LYS A 198 12.16 -18.20 -0.07
C LYS A 198 11.40 -17.82 1.19
#